data_4f83cf81c779afe35b877c8f7862b050
#
_entry.id   4f83cf81c779afe35b877c8f7862b050
#
_cell.length_a   1.000
_cell.length_b   1.000
_cell.length_c   1.000
_cell.angle_alpha   90.00
_cell.angle_beta   90.00
_cell.angle_gamma   90.00
#
_symmetry.space_group_name_H-M   'P 1'
#
loop_
_entity.id
_entity.type
_entity.pdbx_description
1 polymer ?
#
loop_
_entity_poly.entity_id
_entity_poly.type
_entity_poly.pdbx_seq_one_letter_code
_entity_poly.pdbx_strand_id
1 'polypeptide(L)'
;MPSLKDIRNRITSVKKTQKTTSAMKMVSAAKLRRAEIASKAANPYSAQLKRVVSSLSSRFGEDDNPLFREPTSNRTGVILLTSDRGLCGGFNTNLCRTVLRQLTESGVSDAQFVTVGRKGNDFIKRSSHTIIKHYGDTPPGERPRVINEVVGLMMERFVAGELDRVLLVYSHFVRVLTQQPTIETLFPIEPPEAEETDEREVLFEPSPEQILGALLQKYVQNCVFTAWLDILAGEHAARMTSMEAATKNAGEMIDKLQLYYNRSRQAAITTELIEIISGSESL
;
A
#
# COMPACT_ATOMS: atom_id res chain seq x y z
N MET A 1 24.79 -24.31 -28.37
CA MET A 1 23.31 -24.30 -28.18
C MET A 1 22.97 -24.88 -26.80
N PRO A 2 21.92 -24.44 -26.10
CA PRO A 2 21.54 -25.09 -24.86
C PRO A 2 21.17 -26.56 -25.14
N SER A 3 21.58 -27.46 -24.24
CA SER A 3 21.30 -28.89 -24.40
C SER A 3 19.80 -29.17 -24.24
N LEU A 4 19.31 -30.27 -24.84
CA LEU A 4 17.90 -30.70 -24.66
C LEU A 4 17.53 -30.86 -23.17
N LYS A 5 18.50 -31.26 -22.34
CA LYS A 5 18.36 -31.38 -20.90
C LYS A 5 18.13 -30.03 -20.24
N ASP A 6 18.84 -28.98 -20.66
CA ASP A 6 18.68 -27.62 -20.12
C ASP A 6 17.32 -27.04 -20.45
N ILE A 7 16.85 -27.24 -21.70
CA ILE A 7 15.51 -26.78 -22.10
C ILE A 7 14.44 -27.49 -21.27
N ARG A 8 14.56 -28.80 -21.08
CA ARG A 8 13.63 -29.57 -20.25
C ARG A 8 13.62 -29.12 -18.80
N ASN A 9 14.79 -28.85 -18.20
CA ASN A 9 14.90 -28.30 -16.85
C ASN A 9 14.24 -26.93 -16.75
N ARG A 10 14.41 -26.08 -17.77
CA ARG A 10 13.78 -24.75 -17.82
C ARG A 10 12.25 -24.84 -17.91
N ILE A 11 11.72 -25.74 -18.74
CA ILE A 11 10.26 -26.00 -18.80
C ILE A 11 9.74 -26.42 -17.42
N THR A 12 10.43 -27.33 -16.75
CA THR A 12 10.04 -27.81 -15.43
C THR A 12 10.06 -26.68 -14.39
N SER A 13 11.08 -25.81 -14.41
CA SER A 13 11.18 -24.65 -13.52
C SER A 13 10.04 -23.65 -13.77
N VAL A 14 9.75 -23.30 -15.02
CA VAL A 14 8.65 -22.38 -15.35
C VAL A 14 7.29 -22.96 -14.98
N LYS A 15 7.08 -24.29 -15.16
CA LYS A 15 5.86 -24.97 -14.68
C LYS A 15 5.68 -24.87 -13.14
N LYS A 16 6.77 -24.98 -12.37
CA LYS A 16 6.74 -24.77 -10.91
C LYS A 16 6.36 -23.33 -10.58
N THR A 17 6.98 -22.35 -11.27
CA THR A 17 6.65 -20.92 -11.09
C THR A 17 5.18 -20.64 -11.39
N GLN A 18 4.65 -21.17 -12.49
CA GLN A 18 3.23 -21.02 -12.87
C GLN A 18 2.29 -21.54 -11.77
N LYS A 19 2.57 -22.73 -11.21
CA LYS A 19 1.79 -23.29 -10.10
C LYS A 19 1.85 -22.40 -8.87
N THR A 20 3.03 -21.88 -8.53
CA THR A 20 3.23 -21.00 -7.37
C THR A 20 2.48 -19.67 -7.56
N THR A 21 2.59 -19.02 -8.71
CA THR A 21 1.87 -17.75 -8.98
C THR A 21 0.37 -17.94 -9.00
N SER A 22 -0.13 -19.06 -9.54
CA SER A 22 -1.55 -19.41 -9.50
C SER A 22 -2.06 -19.61 -8.06
N ALA A 23 -1.31 -20.30 -7.22
CA ALA A 23 -1.65 -20.45 -5.80
C ALA A 23 -1.65 -19.09 -5.07
N MET A 24 -0.65 -18.24 -5.33
CA MET A 24 -0.56 -16.89 -4.76
C MET A 24 -1.72 -15.99 -5.20
N LYS A 25 -2.20 -16.10 -6.45
CA LYS A 25 -3.41 -15.43 -6.94
C LYS A 25 -4.61 -15.81 -6.07
N MET A 26 -4.85 -17.11 -5.84
CA MET A 26 -5.98 -17.60 -5.04
C MET A 26 -5.94 -17.13 -3.58
N VAL A 27 -4.76 -17.19 -2.95
CA VAL A 27 -4.56 -16.70 -1.58
C VAL A 27 -4.81 -15.19 -1.49
N SER A 28 -4.33 -14.41 -2.49
CA SER A 28 -4.53 -12.96 -2.52
C SER A 28 -6.01 -12.61 -2.70
N ALA A 29 -6.75 -13.33 -3.55
CA ALA A 29 -8.20 -13.15 -3.71
C ALA A 29 -8.97 -13.39 -2.40
N ALA A 30 -8.62 -14.46 -1.66
CA ALA A 30 -9.25 -14.74 -0.37
C ALA A 30 -8.95 -13.67 0.69
N LYS A 31 -7.72 -13.13 0.69
CA LYS A 31 -7.33 -12.04 1.60
C LYS A 31 -7.99 -10.71 1.22
N LEU A 32 -8.08 -10.40 -0.07
CA LEU A 32 -8.81 -9.23 -0.57
C LEU A 32 -10.25 -9.24 -0.07
N ARG A 33 -10.96 -10.34 -0.26
CA ARG A 33 -12.36 -10.45 0.22
C ARG A 33 -12.50 -10.18 1.72
N ARG A 34 -11.55 -10.66 2.54
CA ARG A 34 -11.54 -10.38 3.99
C ARG A 34 -11.29 -8.89 4.28
N ALA A 35 -10.37 -8.26 3.55
CA ALA A 35 -10.09 -6.84 3.70
C ALA A 35 -11.30 -5.97 3.31
N GLU A 36 -12.00 -6.29 2.22
CA GLU A 36 -13.23 -5.59 1.80
C GLU A 36 -14.35 -5.72 2.83
N ILE A 37 -14.52 -6.90 3.44
CA ILE A 37 -15.51 -7.10 4.52
C ILE A 37 -15.15 -6.24 5.73
N ALA A 38 -13.87 -6.19 6.11
CA ALA A 38 -13.41 -5.38 7.24
C ALA A 38 -13.59 -3.87 6.97
N SER A 39 -13.29 -3.40 5.75
CA SER A 39 -13.50 -2.01 5.33
C SER A 39 -14.99 -1.64 5.39
N LYS A 40 -15.86 -2.46 4.81
CA LYS A 40 -17.32 -2.25 4.88
C LYS A 40 -17.87 -2.22 6.30
N ALA A 41 -17.33 -3.03 7.21
CA ALA A 41 -17.73 -3.04 8.62
C ALA A 41 -17.28 -1.77 9.37
N ALA A 42 -16.17 -1.15 8.96
CA ALA A 42 -15.65 0.08 9.56
C ALA A 42 -16.39 1.35 9.08
N ASN A 43 -16.91 1.34 7.86
CA ASN A 43 -17.52 2.53 7.22
C ASN A 43 -18.62 3.20 8.05
N PRO A 44 -19.61 2.51 8.68
CA PRO A 44 -20.65 3.17 9.46
C PRO A 44 -20.08 3.96 10.64
N TYR A 45 -19.09 3.42 11.34
CA TYR A 45 -18.43 4.10 12.44
C TYR A 45 -17.68 5.35 11.95
N SER A 46 -16.93 5.23 10.87
CA SER A 46 -16.17 6.33 10.26
C SER A 46 -17.10 7.46 9.81
N ALA A 47 -18.23 7.14 9.18
CA ALA A 47 -19.23 8.13 8.76
C ALA A 47 -19.82 8.89 9.94
N GLN A 48 -20.23 8.20 11.01
CA GLN A 48 -20.78 8.84 12.21
C GLN A 48 -19.74 9.71 12.93
N LEU A 49 -18.50 9.21 13.05
CA LEU A 49 -17.43 9.97 13.68
C LEU A 49 -17.11 11.24 12.89
N LYS A 50 -17.05 11.16 11.56
CA LYS A 50 -16.87 12.31 10.67
C LYS A 50 -17.96 13.35 10.89
N ARG A 51 -19.24 12.95 10.98
CA ARG A 51 -20.37 13.85 11.23
C ARG A 51 -20.25 14.57 12.57
N VAL A 52 -19.94 13.83 13.64
CA VAL A 52 -19.81 14.43 14.98
C VAL A 52 -18.65 15.42 15.02
N VAL A 53 -17.51 15.08 14.41
CA VAL A 53 -16.35 15.99 14.31
C VAL A 53 -16.69 17.22 13.48
N SER A 54 -17.37 17.08 12.33
CA SER A 54 -17.81 18.22 11.52
C SER A 54 -18.72 19.18 12.30
N SER A 55 -19.72 18.65 13.02
CA SER A 55 -20.63 19.44 13.85
C SER A 55 -19.93 20.17 14.99
N LEU A 56 -18.88 19.57 15.57
CA LEU A 56 -18.08 20.20 16.63
C LEU A 56 -17.10 21.23 16.07
N SER A 57 -16.33 20.85 15.04
CA SER A 57 -15.26 21.69 14.51
C SER A 57 -15.76 23.02 13.95
N SER A 58 -17.03 23.09 13.49
CA SER A 58 -17.64 24.36 13.06
C SER A 58 -17.81 25.39 14.19
N ARG A 59 -17.69 24.97 15.46
CA ARG A 59 -17.86 25.83 16.64
C ARG A 59 -16.53 26.25 17.28
N PHE A 60 -15.39 25.68 16.84
CA PHE A 60 -14.08 25.88 17.43
C PHE A 60 -13.07 26.33 16.37
N GLY A 61 -12.09 27.13 16.79
CA GLY A 61 -11.03 27.65 15.96
C GLY A 61 -9.64 27.32 16.51
N GLU A 62 -8.62 27.99 15.97
CA GLU A 62 -7.23 27.82 16.37
C GLU A 62 -6.95 28.08 17.84
N ASP A 63 -7.64 29.09 18.41
CA ASP A 63 -7.49 29.48 19.82
C ASP A 63 -8.01 28.43 20.79
N ASP A 64 -8.90 27.54 20.34
CA ASP A 64 -9.56 26.55 21.17
C ASP A 64 -8.79 25.23 21.25
N ASN A 65 -8.05 24.86 20.19
CA ASN A 65 -7.28 23.63 20.18
C ASN A 65 -6.06 23.72 19.25
N PRO A 66 -4.85 23.36 19.74
CA PRO A 66 -3.62 23.42 18.95
C PRO A 66 -3.63 22.54 17.68
N LEU A 67 -4.56 21.57 17.56
CA LEU A 67 -4.68 20.73 16.39
C LEU A 67 -5.30 21.42 15.16
N PHE A 68 -5.85 22.63 15.34
CA PHE A 68 -6.36 23.49 14.25
C PHE A 68 -5.35 24.58 13.84
N ARG A 69 -4.19 24.67 14.50
CA ARG A 69 -3.20 25.72 14.27
C ARG A 69 -2.72 25.74 12.82
N GLU A 70 -2.83 26.90 12.16
CA GLU A 70 -2.32 27.08 10.79
C GLU A 70 -0.80 26.88 10.68
N PRO A 71 -0.32 26.31 9.58
CA PRO A 71 1.08 26.06 9.37
C PRO A 71 1.85 27.41 9.18
N THR A 72 2.86 27.63 9.99
CA THR A 72 3.73 28.82 9.91
C THR A 72 4.97 28.63 9.06
N SER A 73 5.37 27.38 8.84
CA SER A 73 6.52 26.99 8.01
C SER A 73 6.29 25.64 7.32
N ASN A 74 7.30 25.08 6.66
CA ASN A 74 7.18 23.85 5.85
C ASN A 74 7.70 22.59 6.55
N ARG A 75 7.77 22.55 7.89
CA ARG A 75 8.20 21.36 8.64
C ARG A 75 7.12 20.28 8.55
N THR A 76 7.33 19.33 7.67
CA THR A 76 6.32 18.34 7.30
C THR A 76 6.64 16.98 7.89
N GLY A 77 5.68 16.42 8.62
CA GLY A 77 5.64 15.01 9.02
C GLY A 77 4.85 14.19 8.01
N VAL A 78 5.25 12.94 7.80
CA VAL A 78 4.57 12.04 6.87
C VAL A 78 4.35 10.68 7.51
N ILE A 79 3.11 10.25 7.60
CA ILE A 79 2.75 8.86 7.92
C ILE A 79 2.59 8.13 6.60
N LEU A 80 3.55 7.28 6.26
CA LEU A 80 3.56 6.52 5.02
C LEU A 80 3.13 5.07 5.27
N LEU A 81 1.95 4.71 4.76
CA LEU A 81 1.42 3.35 4.83
C LEU A 81 1.76 2.58 3.55
N THR A 82 2.44 1.46 3.68
CA THR A 82 2.80 0.56 2.56
C THR A 82 2.67 -0.90 2.98
N SER A 83 2.88 -1.81 2.04
CA SER A 83 2.93 -3.23 2.36
C SER A 83 4.31 -3.69 2.87
N ASP A 84 4.32 -4.79 3.61
CA ASP A 84 5.57 -5.47 4.02
C ASP A 84 6.12 -6.34 2.89
N ARG A 85 5.25 -6.92 2.08
CA ARG A 85 5.60 -7.91 1.05
C ARG A 85 5.54 -7.30 -0.35
N GLY A 86 6.35 -7.83 -1.26
CA GLY A 86 6.35 -7.48 -2.67
C GLY A 86 5.38 -8.33 -3.51
N LEU A 87 5.70 -8.42 -4.80
CA LEU A 87 4.93 -9.14 -5.82
C LEU A 87 3.52 -8.56 -6.07
N CYS A 88 3.36 -7.27 -5.80
CA CYS A 88 2.13 -6.47 -6.02
C CYS A 88 2.32 -5.41 -7.13
N GLY A 89 3.14 -5.71 -8.14
CA GLY A 89 3.43 -4.79 -9.24
C GLY A 89 4.03 -3.46 -8.76
N GLY A 90 3.53 -2.36 -9.30
CA GLY A 90 3.96 -0.99 -8.95
C GLY A 90 3.32 -0.39 -7.70
N PHE A 91 2.49 -1.12 -6.97
CA PHE A 91 1.66 -0.62 -5.87
C PHE A 91 2.44 0.28 -4.87
N ASN A 92 3.50 -0.24 -4.26
CA ASN A 92 4.29 0.53 -3.30
C ASN A 92 5.16 1.60 -3.97
N THR A 93 5.78 1.26 -5.11
CA THR A 93 6.71 2.16 -5.80
C THR A 93 5.99 3.39 -6.35
N ASN A 94 4.78 3.23 -6.88
CA ASN A 94 3.98 4.35 -7.38
C ASN A 94 3.61 5.30 -6.24
N LEU A 95 3.15 4.77 -5.10
CA LEU A 95 2.84 5.56 -3.92
C LEU A 95 4.06 6.36 -3.42
N CYS A 96 5.20 5.68 -3.25
CA CYS A 96 6.42 6.32 -2.77
C CYS A 96 6.94 7.41 -3.75
N ARG A 97 6.85 7.18 -5.05
CA ARG A 97 7.22 8.19 -6.06
C ARG A 97 6.27 9.38 -6.03
N THR A 98 4.98 9.15 -5.86
CA THR A 98 3.98 10.22 -5.80
C THR A 98 4.24 11.14 -4.61
N VAL A 99 4.47 10.58 -3.40
CA VAL A 99 4.74 11.41 -2.22
C VAL A 99 6.04 12.20 -2.37
N LEU A 100 7.14 11.58 -2.85
CA LEU A 100 8.40 12.31 -3.02
C LEU A 100 8.28 13.44 -4.04
N ARG A 101 7.56 13.20 -5.14
CA ARG A 101 7.30 14.25 -6.13
C ARG A 101 6.50 15.41 -5.51
N GLN A 102 5.42 15.13 -4.78
CA GLN A 102 4.60 16.16 -4.16
C GLN A 102 5.38 16.95 -3.08
N LEU A 103 6.21 16.31 -2.28
CA LEU A 103 7.09 17.00 -1.32
C LEU A 103 8.06 17.93 -2.03
N THR A 104 8.66 17.49 -3.13
CA THR A 104 9.57 18.31 -3.95
C THR A 104 8.81 19.51 -4.56
N GLU A 105 7.64 19.29 -5.13
CA GLU A 105 6.79 20.35 -5.71
C GLU A 105 6.33 21.37 -4.65
N SER A 106 6.14 20.93 -3.40
CA SER A 106 5.80 21.80 -2.26
C SER A 106 7.00 22.44 -1.59
N GLY A 107 8.21 22.26 -2.11
CA GLY A 107 9.44 22.84 -1.56
C GLY A 107 9.90 22.24 -0.23
N VAL A 108 9.45 21.04 0.13
CA VAL A 108 9.84 20.34 1.35
C VAL A 108 11.13 19.54 1.08
N SER A 109 12.25 20.00 1.59
CA SER A 109 13.57 19.37 1.39
C SER A 109 13.83 18.21 2.35
N ASP A 110 13.37 18.30 3.59
CA ASP A 110 13.50 17.25 4.61
C ASP A 110 12.17 17.05 5.34
N ALA A 111 11.46 15.98 4.96
CA ALA A 111 10.25 15.57 5.66
C ALA A 111 10.60 14.47 6.68
N GLN A 112 9.91 14.48 7.81
CA GLN A 112 10.07 13.50 8.87
C GLN A 112 9.05 12.36 8.69
N PHE A 113 9.54 11.18 8.35
CA PHE A 113 8.69 10.02 8.05
C PHE A 113 8.49 9.10 9.26
N VAL A 114 7.24 8.70 9.48
CA VAL A 114 6.90 7.45 10.17
C VAL A 114 6.41 6.47 9.13
N THR A 115 7.11 5.36 8.97
CA THR A 115 6.80 4.37 7.95
C THR A 115 6.12 3.15 8.57
N VAL A 116 4.96 2.77 8.02
CA VAL A 116 4.28 1.53 8.33
C VAL A 116 4.34 0.64 7.10
N GLY A 117 4.99 -0.50 7.25
CA GLY A 117 5.30 -1.40 6.14
C GLY A 117 6.74 -1.26 5.62
N ARG A 118 7.35 -2.42 5.37
CA ARG A 118 8.75 -2.55 5.02
C ARG A 118 9.10 -1.89 3.69
N LYS A 119 8.20 -1.97 2.70
CA LYS A 119 8.49 -1.49 1.34
C LYS A 119 8.63 0.03 1.25
N GLY A 120 7.82 0.78 2.01
CA GLY A 120 7.98 2.22 2.15
C GLY A 120 9.27 2.60 2.86
N ASN A 121 9.57 1.94 3.96
CA ASN A 121 10.81 2.15 4.71
C ASN A 121 12.07 1.94 3.84
N ASP A 122 12.13 0.81 3.10
CA ASP A 122 13.25 0.51 2.21
C ASP A 122 13.39 1.53 1.05
N PHE A 123 12.28 2.13 0.63
CA PHE A 123 12.28 3.14 -0.41
C PHE A 123 12.76 4.50 0.13
N ILE A 124 12.21 4.96 1.27
CA ILE A 124 12.54 6.26 1.86
C ILE A 124 13.98 6.31 2.40
N LYS A 125 14.53 5.20 2.91
CA LYS A 125 15.95 5.09 3.31
C LYS A 125 16.96 5.50 2.22
N ARG A 126 16.54 5.49 0.96
CA ARG A 126 17.38 5.87 -0.20
C ARG A 126 17.19 7.33 -0.62
N SER A 127 16.30 8.06 0.05
CA SER A 127 16.04 9.47 -0.18
C SER A 127 16.78 10.33 0.86
N SER A 128 16.70 11.66 0.71
CA SER A 128 17.28 12.64 1.64
C SER A 128 16.42 12.88 2.88
N HIS A 129 15.27 12.22 3.01
CA HIS A 129 14.31 12.45 4.08
C HIS A 129 14.62 11.62 5.33
N THR A 130 14.23 12.16 6.49
CA THR A 130 14.49 11.54 7.79
C THR A 130 13.39 10.54 8.17
N ILE A 131 13.77 9.31 8.56
CA ILE A 131 12.83 8.33 9.13
C ILE A 131 12.93 8.39 10.66
N ILE A 132 11.85 8.82 11.33
CA ILE A 132 11.77 8.89 12.79
C ILE A 132 11.54 7.51 13.38
N LYS A 133 10.57 6.77 12.82
CA LYS A 133 10.17 5.45 13.32
C LYS A 133 9.66 4.56 12.20
N HIS A 134 9.87 3.26 12.36
CA HIS A 134 9.41 2.26 11.42
C HIS A 134 8.65 1.14 12.13
N TYR A 135 7.52 0.76 11.54
CA TYR A 135 6.72 -0.39 11.95
C TYR A 135 6.59 -1.35 10.77
N GLY A 136 7.06 -2.57 10.92
CA GLY A 136 6.96 -3.63 9.91
C GLY A 136 6.37 -4.91 10.48
N ASP A 137 5.88 -5.77 9.58
CA ASP A 137 5.32 -7.09 9.90
C ASP A 137 4.28 -7.06 11.05
N THR A 138 3.41 -6.03 11.08
CA THR A 138 2.43 -5.81 12.15
C THR A 138 1.28 -6.82 12.05
N PRO A 139 1.12 -7.72 13.04
CA PRO A 139 -0.01 -8.64 13.07
C PRO A 139 -1.35 -7.91 13.20
N PRO A 140 -2.47 -8.50 12.73
CA PRO A 140 -3.78 -7.86 12.79
C PRO A 140 -4.19 -7.38 14.19
N GLY A 141 -3.87 -8.15 15.24
CA GLY A 141 -4.19 -7.81 16.63
C GLY A 141 -3.39 -6.63 17.21
N GLU A 142 -2.23 -6.32 16.63
CA GLU A 142 -1.36 -5.23 17.10
C GLU A 142 -1.60 -3.91 16.36
N ARG A 143 -2.36 -3.91 15.28
CA ARG A 143 -2.62 -2.71 14.47
C ARG A 143 -3.19 -1.55 15.27
N PRO A 144 -4.20 -1.73 16.16
CA PRO A 144 -4.71 -0.64 16.96
C PRO A 144 -3.62 0.01 17.84
N ARG A 145 -2.73 -0.78 18.42
CA ARG A 145 -1.60 -0.28 19.19
C ARG A 145 -0.65 0.55 18.33
N VAL A 146 -0.28 0.03 17.16
CA VAL A 146 0.62 0.75 16.22
C VAL A 146 -0.01 2.04 15.75
N ILE A 147 -1.31 2.06 15.44
CA ILE A 147 -2.04 3.28 15.05
C ILE A 147 -1.98 4.33 16.17
N ASN A 148 -2.26 3.91 17.41
CA ASN A 148 -2.20 4.81 18.56
C ASN A 148 -0.79 5.40 18.76
N GLU A 149 0.25 4.57 18.62
CA GLU A 149 1.65 5.03 18.73
C GLU A 149 2.04 5.99 17.60
N VAL A 150 1.64 5.69 16.35
CA VAL A 150 1.95 6.52 15.18
C VAL A 150 1.25 7.87 15.29
N VAL A 151 -0.05 7.87 15.59
CA VAL A 151 -0.84 9.09 15.73
C VAL A 151 -0.35 9.90 16.92
N GLY A 152 -0.12 9.26 18.08
CA GLY A 152 0.39 9.94 19.28
C GLY A 152 1.73 10.63 19.02
N LEU A 153 2.69 9.93 18.43
CA LEU A 153 4.01 10.47 18.09
C LEU A 153 3.92 11.71 17.19
N MET A 154 3.10 11.64 16.13
CA MET A 154 2.96 12.76 15.20
C MET A 154 2.17 13.94 15.81
N MET A 155 1.16 13.65 16.61
CA MET A 155 0.37 14.66 17.31
C MET A 155 1.22 15.40 18.37
N GLU A 156 2.02 14.69 19.16
CA GLU A 156 2.94 15.30 20.15
C GLU A 156 3.92 16.26 19.47
N ARG A 157 4.53 15.87 18.37
CA ARG A 157 5.45 16.71 17.60
C ARG A 157 4.76 17.91 16.96
N PHE A 158 3.53 17.75 16.49
CA PHE A 158 2.74 18.85 15.95
C PHE A 158 2.38 19.86 17.04
N VAL A 159 1.89 19.39 18.18
CA VAL A 159 1.54 20.26 19.32
C VAL A 159 2.79 20.96 19.89
N ALA A 160 3.93 20.28 19.97
CA ALA A 160 5.21 20.86 20.40
C ALA A 160 5.76 21.90 19.40
N GLY A 161 5.18 22.05 18.21
CA GLY A 161 5.64 22.97 17.19
C GLY A 161 6.90 22.49 16.45
N GLU A 162 7.25 21.21 16.55
CA GLU A 162 8.32 20.61 15.75
C GLU A 162 7.89 20.37 14.29
N LEU A 163 6.59 20.16 14.07
CA LEU A 163 5.96 20.00 12.77
C LEU A 163 4.86 21.04 12.59
N ASP A 164 4.73 21.56 11.38
CA ASP A 164 3.66 22.49 10.98
C ASP A 164 2.56 21.79 10.20
N ARG A 165 2.86 20.62 9.63
CA ARG A 165 1.90 19.80 8.89
C ARG A 165 2.21 18.32 9.07
N VAL A 166 1.17 17.50 9.14
CA VAL A 166 1.31 16.02 9.10
C VAL A 166 0.43 15.47 7.98
N LEU A 167 1.05 14.74 7.08
CA LEU A 167 0.40 14.10 5.92
C LEU A 167 0.22 12.60 6.16
N LEU A 168 -0.95 12.08 5.83
CA LEU A 168 -1.22 10.65 5.71
C LEU A 168 -1.12 10.24 4.25
N VAL A 169 -0.22 9.31 3.96
CA VAL A 169 0.08 8.83 2.61
C VAL A 169 -0.25 7.36 2.51
N TYR A 170 -1.19 7.03 1.65
CA TYR A 170 -1.65 5.67 1.44
C TYR A 170 -2.16 5.47 0.01
N SER A 171 -2.52 4.24 -0.34
CA SER A 171 -3.16 3.95 -1.62
C SER A 171 -4.62 3.62 -1.39
N HIS A 172 -5.52 4.52 -1.79
CA HIS A 172 -6.96 4.34 -1.68
C HIS A 172 -7.43 3.23 -2.61
N PHE A 173 -8.22 2.31 -2.06
CA PHE A 173 -8.77 1.17 -2.80
C PHE A 173 -10.09 1.56 -3.48
N VAL A 174 -10.05 1.88 -4.77
CA VAL A 174 -11.26 2.17 -5.54
C VAL A 174 -11.90 0.88 -6.08
N ARG A 175 -11.09 0.01 -6.68
CA ARG A 175 -11.48 -1.29 -7.26
C ARG A 175 -10.25 -2.14 -7.52
N VAL A 176 -10.46 -3.42 -7.85
CA VAL A 176 -9.40 -4.42 -8.07
C VAL A 176 -8.30 -3.94 -9.03
N LEU A 177 -8.65 -3.25 -10.09
CA LEU A 177 -7.72 -2.76 -11.11
C LEU A 177 -7.23 -1.32 -10.85
N THR A 178 -7.79 -0.63 -9.85
CA THR A 178 -7.49 0.79 -9.61
C THR A 178 -7.23 1.02 -8.13
N GLN A 179 -5.98 1.31 -7.81
CA GLN A 179 -5.55 1.79 -6.51
C GLN A 179 -4.95 3.19 -6.73
N GLN A 180 -5.47 4.17 -6.02
CA GLN A 180 -5.09 5.57 -6.21
C GLN A 180 -4.16 6.02 -5.08
N PRO A 181 -2.91 6.44 -5.38
CA PRO A 181 -2.06 7.12 -4.41
C PRO A 181 -2.77 8.35 -3.88
N THR A 182 -2.95 8.43 -2.57
CA THR A 182 -3.70 9.49 -1.89
C THR A 182 -2.81 10.08 -0.81
N ILE A 183 -2.86 11.41 -0.69
CA ILE A 183 -2.16 12.19 0.31
C ILE A 183 -3.19 13.10 0.96
N GLU A 184 -3.42 12.91 2.26
CA GLU A 184 -4.39 13.65 3.05
C GLU A 184 -3.67 14.40 4.17
N THR A 185 -4.10 15.61 4.47
CA THR A 185 -3.62 16.35 5.65
C THR A 185 -4.32 15.81 6.89
N LEU A 186 -3.54 15.34 7.86
CA LEU A 186 -4.04 14.94 9.18
C LEU A 186 -3.97 16.08 10.19
N PHE A 187 -2.89 16.87 10.12
CA PHE A 187 -2.69 18.07 10.92
C PHE A 187 -2.16 19.20 10.04
N PRO A 188 -2.68 20.44 10.21
CA PRO A 188 -3.85 20.78 11.02
C PRO A 188 -5.09 20.01 10.61
N ILE A 189 -6.01 19.79 11.56
CA ILE A 189 -7.28 19.13 11.25
C ILE A 189 -8.16 20.13 10.52
N GLU A 190 -8.42 19.84 9.24
CA GLU A 190 -9.45 20.56 8.49
C GLU A 190 -10.82 20.00 8.90
N PRO A 191 -11.77 20.87 9.34
CA PRO A 191 -13.11 20.39 9.64
C PRO A 191 -13.69 19.70 8.39
N PRO A 192 -14.14 18.44 8.53
CA PRO A 192 -14.76 17.78 7.38
C PRO A 192 -16.01 18.56 6.98
N GLU A 193 -16.19 18.76 5.66
CA GLU A 193 -17.37 19.44 5.13
C GLU A 193 -18.65 18.80 5.68
N ALA A 194 -19.56 19.63 6.19
CA ALA A 194 -20.86 19.18 6.67
C ALA A 194 -21.67 18.67 5.47
N GLU A 195 -22.05 17.41 5.48
CA GLU A 195 -23.07 16.93 4.54
C GLU A 195 -24.39 17.63 4.89
N GLU A 196 -24.97 18.34 3.92
CA GLU A 196 -26.07 19.31 4.04
C GLU A 196 -27.41 18.80 4.66
N THR A 197 -27.47 17.62 5.24
CA THR A 197 -28.78 16.97 5.44
C THR A 197 -29.17 16.59 6.86
N ASP A 198 -28.45 16.97 7.89
CA ASP A 198 -28.90 16.60 9.23
C ASP A 198 -28.98 17.80 10.18
N GLU A 199 -30.18 18.41 10.26
CA GLU A 199 -30.55 19.47 11.22
C GLU A 199 -30.63 18.97 12.67
N ARG A 200 -30.27 17.71 12.96
CA ARG A 200 -30.31 17.19 14.31
C ARG A 200 -29.20 17.81 15.14
N GLU A 201 -29.61 18.58 16.15
CA GLU A 201 -28.68 19.08 17.15
C GLU A 201 -28.03 17.91 17.89
N VAL A 202 -26.69 17.81 17.82
CA VAL A 202 -25.94 16.85 18.62
C VAL A 202 -25.81 17.44 20.04
N LEU A 203 -26.37 16.76 21.02
CA LEU A 203 -26.20 17.09 22.44
C LEU A 203 -24.87 16.51 22.93
N PHE A 204 -24.05 17.34 23.55
CA PHE A 204 -22.76 16.97 24.12
C PHE A 204 -22.81 17.00 25.65
N GLU A 205 -22.38 15.90 26.25
CA GLU A 205 -22.23 15.78 27.70
C GLU A 205 -20.81 15.25 28.03
N PRO A 206 -20.03 15.89 28.92
CA PRO A 206 -20.42 17.02 29.77
C PRO A 206 -20.42 18.39 29.09
N SER A 207 -19.44 18.68 28.19
CA SER A 207 -19.42 19.90 27.37
C SER A 207 -18.64 19.67 26.08
N PRO A 208 -18.90 20.41 25.00
CA PRO A 208 -18.19 20.32 23.75
C PRO A 208 -16.66 20.46 23.91
N GLU A 209 -16.19 21.40 24.71
CA GLU A 209 -14.78 21.71 24.94
C GLU A 209 -14.03 20.54 25.58
N GLN A 210 -14.67 19.87 26.55
CA GLN A 210 -14.07 18.75 27.28
C GLN A 210 -13.94 17.48 26.39
N ILE A 211 -14.86 17.33 25.45
CA ILE A 211 -14.90 16.16 24.57
C ILE A 211 -14.00 16.34 23.33
N LEU A 212 -13.80 17.60 22.89
CA LEU A 212 -13.15 17.94 21.62
C LEU A 212 -11.80 17.25 21.44
N GLY A 213 -10.89 17.37 22.41
CA GLY A 213 -9.54 16.79 22.29
C GLY A 213 -9.54 15.27 22.12
N ALA A 214 -10.34 14.57 22.94
CA ALA A 214 -10.46 13.12 22.86
C ALA A 214 -11.13 12.67 21.56
N LEU A 215 -12.11 13.43 21.07
CA LEU A 215 -12.82 13.11 19.83
C LEU A 215 -11.92 13.33 18.61
N LEU A 216 -11.17 14.44 18.56
CA LEU A 216 -10.22 14.71 17.47
C LEU A 216 -9.14 13.64 17.39
N GLN A 217 -8.61 13.21 18.54
CA GLN A 217 -7.65 12.10 18.58
C GLN A 217 -8.27 10.81 18.02
N LYS A 218 -9.51 10.48 18.37
CA LYS A 218 -10.22 9.31 17.85
C LYS A 218 -10.50 9.43 16.36
N TYR A 219 -10.81 10.63 15.88
CA TYR A 219 -11.01 10.89 14.46
C TYR A 219 -9.74 10.61 13.66
N VAL A 220 -8.59 11.16 14.07
CA VAL A 220 -7.31 10.93 13.39
C VAL A 220 -6.90 9.46 13.44
N GLN A 221 -7.09 8.79 14.59
CA GLN A 221 -6.86 7.34 14.70
C GLN A 221 -7.72 6.56 13.70
N ASN A 222 -8.98 6.96 13.53
CA ASN A 222 -9.90 6.33 12.58
C ASN A 222 -9.49 6.60 11.11
N CYS A 223 -9.02 7.79 10.78
CA CYS A 223 -8.49 8.09 9.44
C CYS A 223 -7.32 7.16 9.09
N VAL A 224 -6.35 7.01 10.00
CA VAL A 224 -5.21 6.10 9.80
C VAL A 224 -5.67 4.63 9.75
N PHE A 225 -6.65 4.23 10.56
CA PHE A 225 -7.21 2.88 10.54
C PHE A 225 -7.88 2.56 9.19
N THR A 226 -8.70 3.46 8.69
CA THR A 226 -9.41 3.30 7.40
C THR A 226 -8.41 3.24 6.25
N ALA A 227 -7.42 4.14 6.23
CA ALA A 227 -6.33 4.12 5.26
C ALA A 227 -5.54 2.80 5.30
N TRP A 228 -5.35 2.22 6.51
CA TRP A 228 -4.70 0.91 6.62
C TRP A 228 -5.54 -0.22 6.02
N LEU A 229 -6.86 -0.19 6.18
CA LEU A 229 -7.76 -1.16 5.54
C LEU A 229 -7.71 -1.04 4.01
N ASP A 230 -7.64 0.17 3.48
CA ASP A 230 -7.46 0.44 2.06
C ASP A 230 -6.14 -0.12 1.51
N ILE A 231 -5.04 0.09 2.25
CA ILE A 231 -3.73 -0.48 1.90
C ILE A 231 -3.80 -2.01 1.85
N LEU A 232 -4.48 -2.65 2.79
CA LEU A 232 -4.61 -4.11 2.80
C LEU A 232 -5.42 -4.63 1.61
N ALA A 233 -6.52 -3.96 1.28
CA ALA A 233 -7.33 -4.32 0.12
C ALA A 233 -6.55 -4.07 -1.18
N GLY A 234 -5.94 -2.89 -1.32
CA GLY A 234 -5.14 -2.51 -2.48
C GLY A 234 -3.92 -3.42 -2.71
N GLU A 235 -3.17 -3.76 -1.65
CA GLU A 235 -2.05 -4.70 -1.70
C GLU A 235 -2.48 -6.08 -2.24
N HIS A 236 -3.59 -6.62 -1.71
CA HIS A 236 -4.06 -7.94 -2.12
C HIS A 236 -4.66 -7.92 -3.52
N ALA A 237 -5.34 -6.87 -3.93
CA ALA A 237 -5.84 -6.68 -5.29
C ALA A 237 -4.68 -6.57 -6.29
N ALA A 238 -3.69 -5.72 -6.02
CA ALA A 238 -2.52 -5.54 -6.88
C ALA A 238 -1.67 -6.82 -6.98
N ARG A 239 -1.56 -7.59 -5.89
CA ARG A 239 -0.88 -8.89 -5.92
C ARG A 239 -1.67 -9.93 -6.71
N MET A 240 -2.99 -9.99 -6.56
CA MET A 240 -3.85 -10.89 -7.32
C MET A 240 -3.70 -10.66 -8.82
N THR A 241 -3.80 -9.42 -9.29
CA THR A 241 -3.65 -9.06 -10.71
C THR A 241 -2.24 -9.30 -11.24
N SER A 242 -1.21 -8.98 -10.44
CA SER A 242 0.19 -9.25 -10.82
C SER A 242 0.49 -10.74 -10.94
N MET A 243 -0.05 -11.56 -10.03
CA MET A 243 0.12 -13.03 -10.07
C MET A 243 -0.69 -13.67 -11.21
N GLU A 244 -1.82 -13.10 -11.57
CA GLU A 244 -2.59 -13.51 -12.76
C GLU A 244 -1.78 -13.28 -14.03
N ALA A 245 -1.24 -12.09 -14.21
CA ALA A 245 -0.38 -11.77 -15.35
C ALA A 245 0.87 -12.67 -15.38
N ALA A 246 1.52 -12.89 -14.24
CA ALA A 246 2.69 -13.77 -14.14
C ALA A 246 2.35 -15.23 -14.49
N THR A 247 1.16 -15.73 -14.08
CA THR A 247 0.71 -17.09 -14.40
C THR A 247 0.44 -17.25 -15.90
N LYS A 248 -0.19 -16.25 -16.53
CA LYS A 248 -0.42 -16.22 -17.98
C LYS A 248 0.90 -16.19 -18.75
N ASN A 249 1.81 -15.28 -18.40
CA ASN A 249 3.13 -15.16 -19.05
C ASN A 249 3.96 -16.44 -18.89
N ALA A 250 3.87 -17.11 -17.73
CA ALA A 250 4.52 -18.41 -17.54
C ALA A 250 3.95 -19.49 -18.46
N GLY A 251 2.63 -19.52 -18.70
CA GLY A 251 2.00 -20.40 -19.66
C GLY A 251 2.53 -20.20 -21.09
N GLU A 252 2.50 -18.97 -21.57
CA GLU A 252 3.03 -18.62 -22.89
C GLU A 252 4.51 -18.97 -23.05
N MET A 253 5.31 -18.81 -21.98
CA MET A 253 6.73 -19.21 -21.98
C MET A 253 6.90 -20.72 -22.06
N ILE A 254 6.06 -21.50 -21.38
CA ILE A 254 6.06 -22.97 -21.47
C ILE A 254 5.79 -23.41 -22.89
N ASP A 255 4.79 -22.85 -23.56
CA ASP A 255 4.43 -23.21 -24.93
C ASP A 255 5.58 -22.90 -25.90
N LYS A 256 6.18 -21.71 -25.78
CA LYS A 256 7.36 -21.33 -26.58
C LYS A 256 8.56 -22.28 -26.36
N LEU A 257 8.84 -22.60 -25.09
CA LEU A 257 9.93 -23.53 -24.75
C LEU A 257 9.67 -24.95 -25.26
N GLN A 258 8.40 -25.38 -25.30
CA GLN A 258 8.00 -26.69 -25.75
C GLN A 258 8.19 -26.82 -27.28
N LEU A 259 7.81 -25.78 -28.03
CA LEU A 259 8.10 -25.70 -29.48
C LEU A 259 9.61 -25.72 -29.76
N TYR A 260 10.38 -24.92 -29.00
CA TYR A 260 11.84 -24.89 -29.15
C TYR A 260 12.48 -26.25 -28.82
N TYR A 261 12.02 -26.91 -27.75
CA TYR A 261 12.47 -28.27 -27.39
C TYR A 261 12.22 -29.26 -28.51
N ASN A 262 11.02 -29.30 -29.09
CA ASN A 262 10.65 -30.23 -30.15
C ASN A 262 11.51 -29.98 -31.41
N ARG A 263 11.71 -28.71 -31.79
CA ARG A 263 12.57 -28.33 -32.92
C ARG A 263 14.04 -28.76 -32.71
N SER A 264 14.57 -28.47 -31.50
CA SER A 264 15.94 -28.85 -31.16
C SER A 264 16.14 -30.37 -31.13
N ARG A 265 15.14 -31.10 -30.64
CA ARG A 265 15.14 -32.56 -30.62
C ARG A 265 15.15 -33.12 -32.03
N GLN A 266 14.30 -32.60 -32.92
CA GLN A 266 14.28 -33.04 -34.32
C GLN A 266 15.64 -32.78 -35.03
N ALA A 267 16.22 -31.59 -34.81
CA ALA A 267 17.54 -31.25 -35.34
C ALA A 267 18.63 -32.20 -34.83
N ALA A 268 18.64 -32.49 -33.54
CA ALA A 268 19.61 -33.42 -32.95
C ALA A 268 19.49 -34.84 -33.57
N ILE A 269 18.26 -35.36 -33.67
CA ILE A 269 18.01 -36.67 -34.29
C ILE A 269 18.48 -36.66 -35.75
N THR A 270 18.22 -35.61 -36.52
CA THR A 270 18.66 -35.49 -37.92
C THR A 270 20.18 -35.48 -38.00
N THR A 271 20.87 -34.75 -37.14
CA THR A 271 22.32 -34.72 -37.08
C THR A 271 22.92 -36.09 -36.78
N GLU A 272 22.39 -36.78 -35.73
CA GLU A 272 22.84 -38.15 -35.40
C GLU A 272 22.62 -39.13 -36.55
N LEU A 273 21.48 -39.04 -37.28
CA LEU A 273 21.23 -39.89 -38.47
C LEU A 273 22.22 -39.60 -39.60
N ILE A 274 22.54 -38.32 -39.88
CA ILE A 274 23.52 -37.94 -40.88
C ILE A 274 24.92 -38.45 -40.50
N GLU A 275 25.30 -38.33 -39.24
CA GLU A 275 26.59 -38.83 -38.74
C GLU A 275 26.72 -40.37 -38.89
N ILE A 276 25.63 -41.10 -38.60
CA ILE A 276 25.60 -42.57 -38.76
C ILE A 276 25.72 -42.96 -40.26
N ILE A 277 24.97 -42.28 -41.15
CA ILE A 277 25.01 -42.55 -42.59
C ILE A 277 26.40 -42.22 -43.14
N SER A 278 26.94 -41.04 -42.85
CA SER A 278 28.27 -40.64 -43.30
C SER A 278 29.39 -41.56 -42.75
N GLY A 279 29.26 -42.06 -41.54
CA GLY A 279 30.16 -43.01 -40.93
C GLY A 279 30.09 -44.39 -41.59
N SER A 280 28.91 -44.82 -42.10
CA SER A 280 28.74 -46.08 -42.80
C SER A 280 29.25 -46.04 -44.27
N GLU A 281 29.22 -44.85 -44.91
CA GLU A 281 29.78 -44.66 -46.27
C GLU A 281 31.31 -44.54 -46.27
N SER A 282 31.93 -44.26 -45.11
CA SER A 282 33.39 -44.13 -44.99
C SER A 282 34.11 -45.45 -44.62
N LEU A 283 33.36 -46.53 -44.39
CA LEU A 283 33.85 -47.91 -44.19
C LEU A 283 33.70 -48.72 -45.43
#